data_883966cb6d6236155ed6d48681bcd4e2
#
_entry.id   883966cb6d6236155ed6d48681bcd4e2
#
_cell.length_a   1.000
_cell.length_b   1.000
_cell.length_c   1.000
_cell.angle_alpha   90.00
_cell.angle_beta   90.00
_cell.angle_gamma   90.00
#
_symmetry.space_group_name_H-M   'P 1'
#
loop_
_entity.id
_entity.type
_entity.pdbx_description
1 polymer ?
#
loop_
_entity_poly.entity_id
_entity_poly.type
_entity_poly.pdbx_seq_one_letter_code
_entity_poly.pdbx_strand_id
1 'polypeptide(L)'
;MSKRSVVVVVVALSLAFWVAAAQAQTGDEPRPAGPAVGTKAPDGPDLRRQVSDVRAVTATIACFYGPHIEQNEARRLCTAQARGKLLDTAMAQFAHDPEVVRSGIQGQDLRALADSLLRPVVSGEDIRPTPEGVAVRLTLRAETAPGALPERLAAFGASPEVRAAALAETAVRDRQAAEARMAAVPFAAEREFAAREMADDMRRDAAFAERSLAPGMSIAQVKELMGNPSALKQAVIGPESYLCAGYGKVWAVFRDGQLACVRSRLDYVRRYDTDCHCAGNYATILKND
;
A
#
# COMPACT_ATOMS: atom_id res chain seq x y z
N MET A 1 45.19 -1.11 21.95
CA MET A 1 44.19 -2.20 21.83
C MET A 1 43.02 -1.86 22.75
N SER A 2 41.95 -1.29 22.22
CA SER A 2 40.78 -0.86 23.00
C SER A 2 39.57 -1.70 22.54
N LYS A 3 39.04 -2.52 23.45
CA LYS A 3 37.85 -3.36 23.24
C LYS A 3 36.61 -2.46 23.39
N ARG A 4 35.85 -2.25 22.31
CA ARG A 4 34.51 -1.64 22.35
C ARG A 4 33.45 -2.73 22.53
N SER A 5 32.81 -2.70 23.70
CA SER A 5 31.64 -3.54 23.99
C SER A 5 30.43 -2.99 23.25
N VAL A 6 29.78 -3.83 22.46
CA VAL A 6 28.48 -3.53 21.83
C VAL A 6 27.39 -4.01 22.78
N VAL A 7 26.60 -3.07 23.30
CA VAL A 7 25.39 -3.35 24.08
C VAL A 7 24.22 -3.49 23.12
N VAL A 8 23.67 -4.70 23.02
CA VAL A 8 22.43 -4.98 22.28
C VAL A 8 21.26 -4.79 23.24
N VAL A 9 20.44 -3.76 22.99
CA VAL A 9 19.19 -3.54 23.71
C VAL A 9 18.07 -4.23 22.95
N VAL A 10 17.54 -5.30 23.55
CA VAL A 10 16.35 -6.01 23.07
C VAL A 10 15.13 -5.31 23.66
N VAL A 11 14.33 -4.65 22.81
CA VAL A 11 13.03 -4.07 23.19
C VAL A 11 11.95 -5.13 22.92
N ALA A 12 11.39 -5.68 23.98
CA ALA A 12 10.24 -6.55 23.94
C ALA A 12 8.96 -5.70 23.82
N LEU A 13 8.26 -5.78 22.68
CA LEU A 13 6.93 -5.22 22.49
C LEU A 13 5.86 -6.20 22.98
N SER A 14 5.19 -5.87 24.08
CA SER A 14 4.03 -6.59 24.59
C SER A 14 2.77 -6.10 23.86
N LEU A 15 2.18 -6.97 23.02
CA LEU A 15 0.87 -6.77 22.39
C LEU A 15 -0.23 -7.18 23.37
N ALA A 16 -0.97 -6.22 23.90
CA ALA A 16 -2.20 -6.47 24.66
C ALA A 16 -3.36 -6.66 23.68
N PHE A 17 -3.93 -7.86 23.64
CA PHE A 17 -5.16 -8.20 22.94
C PHE A 17 -6.37 -7.69 23.75
N TRP A 18 -7.13 -6.78 23.16
CA TRP A 18 -8.49 -6.45 23.62
C TRP A 18 -9.48 -7.35 22.93
N VAL A 19 -10.10 -8.24 23.71
CA VAL A 19 -11.26 -9.05 23.30
C VAL A 19 -12.52 -8.25 23.66
N ALA A 20 -13.24 -7.75 22.65
CA ALA A 20 -14.58 -7.19 22.83
C ALA A 20 -15.62 -8.31 22.75
N ALA A 21 -16.28 -8.58 23.87
CA ALA A 21 -17.42 -9.48 23.93
C ALA A 21 -18.68 -8.76 23.41
N ALA A 22 -19.21 -9.23 22.28
CA ALA A 22 -20.53 -8.84 21.79
C ALA A 22 -21.61 -9.67 22.51
N GLN A 23 -22.44 -9.03 23.30
CA GLN A 23 -23.65 -9.62 23.91
C GLN A 23 -24.76 -9.73 22.86
N ALA A 24 -25.16 -10.95 22.55
CA ALA A 24 -26.34 -11.23 21.75
C ALA A 24 -27.59 -11.01 22.60
N GLN A 25 -28.46 -10.08 22.18
CA GLN A 25 -29.84 -9.96 22.71
C GLN A 25 -30.73 -10.94 21.96
N THR A 26 -31.22 -11.94 22.67
CA THR A 26 -32.29 -12.85 22.25
C THR A 26 -33.61 -12.14 22.45
N GLY A 27 -34.25 -11.70 21.36
CA GLY A 27 -35.66 -11.29 21.33
C GLY A 27 -36.48 -12.44 20.78
N ASP A 28 -37.26 -13.04 21.67
CA ASP A 28 -38.22 -14.10 21.37
C ASP A 28 -39.52 -13.46 20.93
N GLU A 29 -39.93 -13.59 19.67
CA GLU A 29 -41.19 -13.16 19.12
C GLU A 29 -41.90 -14.36 18.46
N PRO A 30 -43.12 -14.76 18.87
CA PRO A 30 -43.77 -15.96 18.36
C PRO A 30 -44.36 -15.73 16.96
N ARG A 31 -43.89 -16.54 16.02
CA ARG A 31 -44.32 -16.55 14.61
C ARG A 31 -45.57 -17.43 14.46
N PRO A 32 -46.61 -16.95 13.81
CA PRO A 32 -47.79 -17.78 13.53
C PRO A 32 -47.51 -18.85 12.47
N ALA A 33 -47.99 -20.05 12.73
CA ALA A 33 -47.92 -21.20 11.85
C ALA A 33 -48.81 -21.02 10.60
N GLY A 34 -48.19 -20.92 9.42
CA GLY A 34 -48.88 -21.03 8.12
C GLY A 34 -48.69 -22.42 7.53
N PRO A 35 -49.68 -22.91 6.72
CA PRO A 35 -49.70 -24.29 6.26
C PRO A 35 -48.60 -24.60 5.24
N ALA A 36 -47.93 -25.75 5.44
CA ALA A 36 -46.91 -26.29 4.55
C ALA A 36 -47.55 -26.76 3.23
N VAL A 37 -47.32 -26.03 2.14
CA VAL A 37 -47.50 -26.55 0.79
C VAL A 37 -46.13 -26.97 0.27
N GLY A 38 -45.92 -28.27 0.28
CA GLY A 38 -44.71 -28.88 -0.30
C GLY A 38 -44.78 -28.82 -1.82
N THR A 39 -44.09 -27.85 -2.41
CA THR A 39 -43.72 -27.89 -3.81
C THR A 39 -42.18 -28.14 -3.90
N LYS A 40 -41.86 -29.40 -4.23
CA LYS A 40 -40.49 -29.81 -4.58
C LYS A 40 -40.09 -29.04 -5.84
N ALA A 41 -39.29 -27.99 -5.65
CA ALA A 41 -38.67 -27.30 -6.79
C ALA A 41 -37.73 -28.25 -7.51
N PRO A 42 -37.72 -28.25 -8.88
CA PRO A 42 -36.75 -29.06 -9.60
C PRO A 42 -35.31 -28.60 -9.27
N ASP A 43 -34.43 -29.58 -9.07
CA ASP A 43 -33.00 -29.37 -8.92
C ASP A 43 -32.45 -28.67 -10.17
N GLY A 44 -32.54 -27.36 -10.21
CA GLY A 44 -31.82 -26.54 -11.17
C GLY A 44 -30.32 -26.56 -10.86
N PRO A 45 -29.44 -26.46 -11.87
CA PRO A 45 -28.02 -26.44 -11.64
C PRO A 45 -27.67 -25.33 -10.64
N ASP A 46 -26.98 -25.71 -9.58
CA ASP A 46 -26.63 -24.83 -8.45
C ASP A 46 -25.70 -23.70 -8.95
N LEU A 47 -26.31 -22.62 -9.42
CA LEU A 47 -25.60 -21.41 -9.89
C LEU A 47 -24.71 -20.76 -8.82
N ARG A 48 -24.92 -21.12 -7.54
CA ARG A 48 -24.05 -20.66 -6.44
C ARG A 48 -22.69 -21.35 -6.42
N ARG A 49 -22.57 -22.56 -6.97
CA ARG A 49 -21.27 -23.26 -7.08
C ARG A 49 -20.36 -22.71 -8.19
N GLN A 50 -20.93 -22.05 -9.20
CA GLN A 50 -20.14 -21.56 -10.36
C GLN A 50 -19.45 -20.23 -10.13
N VAL A 51 -19.81 -19.47 -9.08
CA VAL A 51 -19.25 -18.11 -8.83
C VAL A 51 -17.97 -18.12 -7.98
N SER A 52 -17.61 -19.24 -7.36
CA SER A 52 -16.49 -19.31 -6.40
C SER A 52 -15.14 -19.73 -6.98
N ASP A 53 -15.04 -20.10 -8.24
CA ASP A 53 -13.81 -20.69 -8.82
C ASP A 53 -12.88 -19.70 -9.54
N VAL A 54 -13.27 -18.43 -9.71
CA VAL A 54 -12.38 -17.40 -10.27
C VAL A 54 -11.44 -16.91 -9.19
N ARG A 55 -10.18 -17.31 -9.27
CA ARG A 55 -9.14 -16.82 -8.35
C ARG A 55 -8.42 -15.66 -8.99
N ALA A 56 -8.57 -14.50 -8.38
CA ALA A 56 -7.82 -13.31 -8.76
C ALA A 56 -6.61 -13.16 -7.85
N VAL A 57 -5.43 -13.01 -8.46
CA VAL A 57 -4.17 -12.71 -7.77
C VAL A 57 -3.70 -11.35 -8.23
N THR A 58 -3.27 -10.51 -7.29
CA THR A 58 -2.74 -9.18 -7.58
C THR A 58 -1.40 -8.99 -6.87
N ALA A 59 -0.44 -8.39 -7.56
CA ALA A 59 0.84 -8.00 -6.99
C ALA A 59 1.21 -6.58 -7.42
N THR A 60 1.55 -5.74 -6.44
CA THR A 60 2.10 -4.41 -6.66
C THR A 60 3.56 -4.39 -6.26
N ILE A 61 4.40 -3.78 -7.10
CA ILE A 61 5.83 -3.60 -6.86
C ILE A 61 6.25 -2.20 -7.27
N ALA A 62 7.27 -1.67 -6.57
CA ALA A 62 7.97 -0.46 -6.96
C ALA A 62 9.44 -0.79 -7.24
N CYS A 63 9.96 -0.34 -8.38
CA CYS A 63 11.33 -0.54 -8.83
C CYS A 63 11.98 0.80 -9.13
N PHE A 64 13.28 0.92 -8.90
CA PHE A 64 14.08 2.06 -9.33
C PHE A 64 15.31 1.55 -10.08
N TYR A 65 15.59 2.15 -11.23
CA TYR A 65 16.73 1.83 -12.08
C TYR A 65 17.56 3.07 -12.31
N GLY A 66 18.89 2.91 -12.38
CA GLY A 66 19.83 4.02 -12.55
C GLY A 66 19.68 4.74 -13.90
N PRO A 67 20.40 5.88 -14.09
CA PRO A 67 20.21 6.78 -15.23
C PRO A 67 20.62 6.19 -16.59
N HIS A 68 21.32 5.05 -16.59
CA HIS A 68 21.73 4.33 -17.80
C HIS A 68 20.63 3.38 -18.34
N ILE A 69 19.53 3.21 -17.60
CA ILE A 69 18.41 2.37 -18.02
C ILE A 69 17.28 3.27 -18.55
N GLU A 70 16.92 3.05 -19.82
CA GLU A 70 15.83 3.78 -20.44
C GLU A 70 14.46 3.41 -19.84
N GLN A 71 13.47 4.30 -19.97
CA GLN A 71 12.13 4.13 -19.40
C GLN A 71 11.44 2.81 -19.84
N ASN A 72 11.52 2.47 -21.12
CA ASN A 72 10.92 1.23 -21.62
C ASN A 72 11.62 -0.02 -21.07
N GLU A 73 12.92 0.04 -20.92
CA GLU A 73 13.71 -1.04 -20.32
C GLU A 73 13.42 -1.16 -18.82
N ALA A 74 13.36 -0.04 -18.10
CA ALA A 74 12.96 -0.01 -16.70
C ALA A 74 11.56 -0.63 -16.49
N ARG A 75 10.60 -0.30 -17.37
CA ARG A 75 9.27 -0.89 -17.38
C ARG A 75 9.31 -2.40 -17.58
N ARG A 76 10.06 -2.87 -18.58
CA ARG A 76 10.22 -4.30 -18.88
C ARG A 76 10.82 -5.07 -17.69
N LEU A 77 11.90 -4.54 -17.10
CA LEU A 77 12.55 -5.12 -15.93
C LEU A 77 11.60 -5.16 -14.72
N CYS A 78 10.91 -4.05 -14.43
CA CYS A 78 9.94 -4.02 -13.32
C CYS A 78 8.78 -4.99 -13.55
N THR A 79 8.32 -5.17 -14.80
CA THR A 79 7.29 -6.17 -15.14
C THR A 79 7.76 -7.59 -14.84
N ALA A 80 9.01 -7.93 -15.14
CA ALA A 80 9.58 -9.24 -14.82
C ALA A 80 9.62 -9.49 -13.30
N GLN A 81 10.01 -8.50 -12.51
CA GLN A 81 9.98 -8.59 -11.04
C GLN A 81 8.54 -8.72 -10.50
N ALA A 82 7.61 -7.89 -11.02
CA ALA A 82 6.20 -7.92 -10.62
C ALA A 82 5.56 -9.28 -10.90
N ARG A 83 5.89 -9.89 -12.04
CA ARG A 83 5.45 -11.25 -12.38
C ARG A 83 5.97 -12.29 -11.40
N GLY A 84 7.25 -12.22 -11.01
CA GLY A 84 7.82 -13.11 -9.99
C GLY A 84 7.05 -13.01 -8.66
N LYS A 85 6.78 -11.79 -8.19
CA LYS A 85 5.98 -11.56 -6.96
C LYS A 85 4.54 -12.06 -7.08
N LEU A 86 3.91 -11.86 -8.25
CA LEU A 86 2.57 -12.38 -8.52
C LEU A 86 2.54 -13.91 -8.43
N LEU A 87 3.54 -14.57 -9.00
CA LEU A 87 3.69 -16.02 -8.97
C LEU A 87 3.89 -16.55 -7.55
N ASP A 88 4.73 -15.88 -6.74
CA ASP A 88 4.92 -16.24 -5.33
C ASP A 88 3.61 -16.15 -4.53
N THR A 89 2.81 -15.11 -4.79
CA THR A 89 1.49 -14.94 -4.18
C THR A 89 0.51 -16.03 -4.62
N ALA A 90 0.50 -16.37 -5.91
CA ALA A 90 -0.34 -17.44 -6.45
C ALA A 90 0.04 -18.81 -5.90
N MET A 91 1.33 -19.11 -5.78
CA MET A 91 1.82 -20.35 -5.17
C MET A 91 1.31 -20.51 -3.74
N ALA A 92 1.36 -19.43 -2.94
CA ALA A 92 0.86 -19.46 -1.57
C ALA A 92 -0.65 -19.80 -1.50
N GLN A 93 -1.44 -19.33 -2.47
CA GLN A 93 -2.87 -19.67 -2.56
C GLN A 93 -3.10 -21.10 -3.04
N PHE A 94 -2.41 -21.53 -4.10
CA PHE A 94 -2.59 -22.88 -4.66
C PHE A 94 -2.07 -23.98 -3.72
N ALA A 95 -1.04 -23.72 -2.91
CA ALA A 95 -0.52 -24.68 -1.96
C ALA A 95 -1.58 -25.18 -0.95
N HIS A 96 -2.63 -24.39 -0.69
CA HIS A 96 -3.74 -24.75 0.21
C HIS A 96 -4.96 -25.30 -0.53
N ASP A 97 -4.89 -25.43 -1.85
CA ASP A 97 -6.00 -25.98 -2.63
C ASP A 97 -6.11 -27.50 -2.39
N PRO A 98 -7.33 -28.01 -2.08
CA PRO A 98 -7.52 -29.44 -1.82
C PRO A 98 -7.12 -30.37 -2.96
N GLU A 99 -7.22 -29.91 -4.23
CA GLU A 99 -6.82 -30.70 -5.39
C GLU A 99 -5.31 -30.74 -5.55
N VAL A 100 -4.64 -29.62 -5.33
CA VAL A 100 -3.17 -29.52 -5.32
C VAL A 100 -2.60 -30.39 -4.20
N VAL A 101 -3.16 -30.30 -3.00
CA VAL A 101 -2.73 -31.12 -1.84
C VAL A 101 -2.88 -32.62 -2.14
N ARG A 102 -4.03 -33.04 -2.72
CA ARG A 102 -4.26 -34.43 -3.12
C ARG A 102 -3.33 -34.92 -4.22
N SER A 103 -2.92 -34.04 -5.14
CA SER A 103 -2.00 -34.40 -6.23
C SER A 103 -0.56 -34.58 -5.76
N GLY A 104 -0.19 -34.08 -4.58
CA GLY A 104 1.16 -34.11 -4.05
C GLY A 104 2.17 -33.21 -4.79
N ILE A 105 1.72 -32.34 -5.68
CA ILE A 105 2.57 -31.39 -6.44
C ILE A 105 3.10 -30.32 -5.48
N GLN A 106 4.44 -30.14 -5.42
CA GLN A 106 5.12 -29.21 -4.52
C GLN A 106 6.33 -28.56 -5.19
N GLY A 107 6.90 -27.54 -4.54
CA GLY A 107 8.16 -26.90 -4.94
C GLY A 107 8.13 -26.35 -6.35
N GLN A 108 9.08 -26.73 -7.18
CA GLN A 108 9.23 -26.24 -8.55
C GLN A 108 8.06 -26.65 -9.46
N ASP A 109 7.48 -27.81 -9.24
CA ASP A 109 6.32 -28.27 -10.01
C ASP A 109 5.07 -27.45 -9.72
N LEU A 110 4.84 -27.11 -8.44
CA LEU A 110 3.75 -26.21 -8.06
C LEU A 110 3.96 -24.80 -8.66
N ARG A 111 5.21 -24.33 -8.67
CA ARG A 111 5.57 -23.06 -9.29
C ARG A 111 5.29 -23.05 -10.80
N ALA A 112 5.70 -24.09 -11.50
CA ALA A 112 5.45 -24.24 -12.93
C ALA A 112 3.95 -24.41 -13.27
N LEU A 113 3.22 -25.15 -12.44
CA LEU A 113 1.76 -25.27 -12.52
C LEU A 113 1.11 -23.89 -12.37
N ALA A 114 1.44 -23.15 -11.32
CA ALA A 114 0.89 -21.82 -11.06
C ALA A 114 1.20 -20.85 -12.21
N ASP A 115 2.46 -20.80 -12.69
CA ASP A 115 2.86 -19.93 -13.80
C ASP A 115 2.13 -20.26 -15.09
N SER A 116 1.84 -21.55 -15.34
CA SER A 116 1.10 -22.00 -16.52
C SER A 116 -0.38 -21.60 -16.53
N LEU A 117 -0.95 -21.38 -15.35
CA LEU A 117 -2.36 -20.96 -15.17
C LEU A 117 -2.54 -19.45 -15.23
N LEU A 118 -1.51 -18.68 -14.85
CA LEU A 118 -1.62 -17.23 -14.76
C LEU A 118 -1.51 -16.55 -16.13
N ARG A 119 -2.41 -15.59 -16.36
CA ARG A 119 -2.36 -14.67 -17.51
C ARG A 119 -2.30 -13.24 -16.95
N PRO A 120 -1.11 -12.77 -16.55
CA PRO A 120 -0.99 -11.45 -15.91
C PRO A 120 -1.25 -10.33 -16.91
N VAL A 121 -2.04 -9.35 -16.46
CA VAL A 121 -2.28 -8.08 -17.14
C VAL A 121 -1.84 -6.93 -16.25
N VAL A 122 -1.35 -5.85 -16.83
CA VAL A 122 -1.05 -4.61 -16.11
C VAL A 122 -2.37 -3.94 -15.78
N SER A 123 -2.69 -3.83 -14.48
CA SER A 123 -3.90 -3.16 -13.98
C SER A 123 -3.62 -1.76 -13.44
N GLY A 124 -2.36 -1.41 -13.20
CA GLY A 124 -1.93 -0.08 -12.79
C GLY A 124 -0.45 0.13 -13.11
N GLU A 125 -0.13 1.33 -13.58
CA GLU A 125 1.23 1.72 -13.94
C GLU A 125 1.48 3.19 -13.59
N ASP A 126 2.63 3.48 -12.95
CA ASP A 126 3.13 4.82 -12.69
C ASP A 126 4.64 4.83 -12.95
N ILE A 127 5.07 5.56 -13.98
CA ILE A 127 6.48 5.67 -14.37
C ILE A 127 6.94 7.11 -14.20
N ARG A 128 8.05 7.29 -13.49
CA ARG A 128 8.60 8.60 -13.13
C ARG A 128 10.08 8.68 -13.45
N PRO A 129 10.44 9.33 -14.55
CA PRO A 129 11.85 9.66 -14.81
C PRO A 129 12.34 10.73 -13.81
N THR A 130 13.54 10.55 -13.32
CA THR A 130 14.28 11.49 -12.46
C THR A 130 15.71 11.67 -13.00
N PRO A 131 16.45 12.70 -12.57
CA PRO A 131 17.84 12.84 -12.96
C PRO A 131 18.73 11.66 -12.56
N GLU A 132 18.38 10.97 -11.46
CA GLU A 132 19.10 9.82 -10.92
C GLU A 132 18.69 8.49 -11.56
N GLY A 133 17.59 8.47 -12.36
CA GLY A 133 17.08 7.24 -12.97
C GLY A 133 15.58 7.22 -13.20
N VAL A 134 15.00 6.03 -13.23
CA VAL A 134 13.57 5.82 -13.49
C VAL A 134 12.92 5.04 -12.34
N ALA A 135 11.93 5.65 -11.69
CA ALA A 135 11.06 4.98 -10.73
C ALA A 135 9.83 4.42 -11.45
N VAL A 136 9.51 3.15 -11.22
CA VAL A 136 8.38 2.45 -11.82
C VAL A 136 7.57 1.78 -10.72
N ARG A 137 6.25 2.06 -10.68
CA ARG A 137 5.29 1.31 -9.85
C ARG A 137 4.35 0.56 -10.78
N LEU A 138 4.29 -0.76 -10.63
CA LEU A 138 3.43 -1.63 -11.43
C LEU A 138 2.51 -2.45 -10.55
N THR A 139 1.27 -2.58 -10.97
CA THR A 139 0.31 -3.53 -10.41
C THR A 139 -0.08 -4.51 -11.50
N LEU A 140 0.23 -5.79 -11.27
CA LEU A 140 -0.22 -6.89 -12.11
C LEU A 140 -1.42 -7.58 -11.46
N ARG A 141 -2.37 -7.97 -12.29
CA ARG A 141 -3.50 -8.80 -11.92
C ARG A 141 -3.55 -10.01 -12.85
N ALA A 142 -3.81 -11.17 -12.30
CA ALA A 142 -4.10 -12.38 -13.07
C ALA A 142 -5.34 -13.06 -12.52
N GLU A 143 -6.12 -13.66 -13.40
CA GLU A 143 -7.29 -14.45 -13.05
C GLU A 143 -7.10 -15.85 -13.60
N THR A 144 -7.48 -16.85 -12.81
CA THR A 144 -7.52 -18.24 -13.23
C THR A 144 -8.94 -18.57 -13.66
N ALA A 145 -9.11 -19.08 -14.87
CA ALA A 145 -10.42 -19.47 -15.36
C ALA A 145 -11.02 -20.60 -14.49
N PRO A 146 -12.36 -20.63 -14.32
CA PRO A 146 -13.04 -21.73 -13.65
C PRO A 146 -12.68 -23.07 -14.30
N GLY A 147 -12.37 -24.08 -13.48
CA GLY A 147 -12.01 -25.42 -13.97
C GLY A 147 -10.60 -25.57 -14.56
N ALA A 148 -9.85 -24.49 -14.77
CA ALA A 148 -8.50 -24.56 -15.35
C ALA A 148 -7.49 -25.30 -14.45
N LEU A 149 -7.65 -25.22 -13.13
CA LEU A 149 -6.75 -25.88 -12.21
C LEU A 149 -6.83 -27.41 -12.27
N PRO A 150 -8.02 -28.07 -12.14
CA PRO A 150 -8.11 -29.52 -12.24
C PRO A 150 -7.68 -30.04 -13.61
N GLU A 151 -8.03 -29.34 -14.70
CA GLU A 151 -7.59 -29.70 -16.05
C GLU A 151 -6.06 -29.66 -16.18
N ARG A 152 -5.41 -28.62 -15.67
CA ARG A 152 -3.97 -28.47 -15.73
C ARG A 152 -3.25 -29.47 -14.82
N LEU A 153 -3.79 -29.76 -13.63
CA LEU A 153 -3.28 -30.81 -12.75
C LEU A 153 -3.30 -32.17 -13.44
N ALA A 154 -4.40 -32.52 -14.09
CA ALA A 154 -4.51 -33.77 -14.84
C ALA A 154 -3.46 -33.83 -15.97
N ALA A 155 -3.25 -32.75 -16.72
CA ALA A 155 -2.23 -32.69 -17.77
C ALA A 155 -0.81 -32.85 -17.22
N PHE A 156 -0.50 -32.24 -16.06
CA PHE A 156 0.80 -32.38 -15.39
C PHE A 156 1.07 -33.81 -14.88
N GLY A 157 0.01 -34.52 -14.45
CA GLY A 157 0.10 -35.92 -14.04
C GLY A 157 0.23 -36.90 -15.19
N ALA A 158 -0.43 -36.60 -16.33
CA ALA A 158 -0.51 -37.50 -17.46
C ALA A 158 0.65 -37.37 -18.46
N SER A 159 1.27 -36.18 -18.59
CA SER A 159 2.33 -35.92 -19.60
C SER A 159 3.59 -35.32 -18.99
N PRO A 160 4.67 -36.13 -18.91
CA PRO A 160 6.00 -35.62 -18.50
C PRO A 160 6.50 -34.47 -19.39
N GLU A 161 6.15 -34.48 -20.69
CA GLU A 161 6.57 -33.45 -21.64
C GLU A 161 5.91 -32.10 -21.31
N VAL A 162 4.61 -32.07 -20.99
CA VAL A 162 3.88 -30.86 -20.59
C VAL A 162 4.48 -30.28 -19.32
N ARG A 163 4.80 -31.14 -18.35
CA ARG A 163 5.44 -30.73 -17.10
C ARG A 163 6.84 -30.17 -17.34
N ALA A 164 7.67 -30.84 -18.15
CA ALA A 164 9.02 -30.40 -18.47
C ALA A 164 9.01 -29.06 -19.23
N ALA A 165 8.12 -28.87 -20.18
CA ALA A 165 7.96 -27.61 -20.89
C ALA A 165 7.60 -26.45 -19.94
N ALA A 166 6.65 -26.65 -19.04
CA ALA A 166 6.24 -25.65 -18.06
C ALA A 166 7.38 -25.30 -17.09
N LEU A 167 8.13 -26.29 -16.62
CA LEU A 167 9.33 -26.08 -15.78
C LEU A 167 10.39 -25.24 -16.51
N ALA A 168 10.66 -25.56 -17.78
CA ALA A 168 11.65 -24.81 -18.58
C ALA A 168 11.24 -23.35 -18.79
N GLU A 169 9.96 -23.09 -19.14
CA GLU A 169 9.43 -21.75 -19.29
C GLU A 169 9.51 -20.94 -17.98
N THR A 170 9.11 -21.55 -16.87
CA THR A 170 9.14 -20.90 -15.55
C THR A 170 10.58 -20.57 -15.13
N ALA A 171 11.53 -21.49 -15.40
CA ALA A 171 12.95 -21.24 -15.12
C ALA A 171 13.54 -20.05 -15.90
N VAL A 172 13.10 -19.86 -17.16
CA VAL A 172 13.48 -18.67 -17.96
C VAL A 172 12.94 -17.38 -17.32
N ARG A 173 11.65 -17.38 -16.93
CA ARG A 173 11.01 -16.21 -16.31
C ARG A 173 11.59 -15.88 -14.94
N ASP A 174 11.91 -16.90 -14.14
CA ASP A 174 12.56 -16.71 -12.84
C ASP A 174 13.96 -16.09 -12.99
N ARG A 175 14.70 -16.49 -14.01
CA ARG A 175 16.01 -15.90 -14.34
C ARG A 175 15.85 -14.43 -14.73
N GLN A 176 14.90 -14.11 -15.60
CA GLN A 176 14.59 -12.72 -15.98
C GLN A 176 14.19 -11.87 -14.77
N ALA A 177 13.40 -12.40 -13.85
CA ALA A 177 13.02 -11.71 -12.62
C ALA A 177 14.23 -11.51 -11.68
N ALA A 178 15.15 -12.46 -11.63
CA ALA A 178 16.38 -12.35 -10.85
C ALA A 178 17.33 -11.30 -11.43
N GLU A 179 17.54 -11.30 -12.75
CA GLU A 179 18.34 -10.28 -13.45
C GLU A 179 17.76 -8.88 -13.23
N ALA A 180 16.45 -8.74 -13.34
CA ALA A 180 15.77 -7.47 -13.11
C ALA A 180 15.93 -6.96 -11.66
N ARG A 181 15.92 -7.87 -10.67
CA ARG A 181 16.19 -7.51 -9.26
C ARG A 181 17.62 -7.03 -9.05
N MET A 182 18.60 -7.68 -9.70
CA MET A 182 20.00 -7.25 -9.62
C MET A 182 20.26 -5.90 -10.28
N ALA A 183 19.50 -5.56 -11.33
CA ALA A 183 19.60 -4.26 -12.00
C ALA A 183 18.93 -3.12 -11.21
N ALA A 184 18.04 -3.42 -10.29
CA ALA A 184 17.31 -2.42 -9.50
C ALA A 184 18.17 -1.87 -8.35
N VAL A 185 17.95 -0.59 -8.03
CA VAL A 185 18.53 0.05 -6.84
C VAL A 185 17.61 -0.20 -5.65
N PRO A 186 18.05 -0.94 -4.63
CA PRO A 186 17.20 -1.29 -3.49
C PRO A 186 16.64 -0.04 -2.78
N PHE A 187 15.37 -0.09 -2.38
CA PHE A 187 14.66 0.95 -1.61
C PHE A 187 14.59 2.35 -2.25
N ALA A 188 15.22 2.59 -3.40
CA ALA A 188 15.19 3.91 -4.02
C ALA A 188 13.79 4.27 -4.54
N ALA A 189 13.06 3.30 -5.11
CA ALA A 189 11.70 3.50 -5.58
C ALA A 189 10.73 3.87 -4.44
N GLU A 190 10.80 3.16 -3.32
CA GLU A 190 9.95 3.41 -2.16
C GLU A 190 10.14 4.84 -1.63
N ARG A 191 11.40 5.29 -1.54
CA ARG A 191 11.74 6.66 -1.13
C ARG A 191 11.22 7.70 -2.10
N GLU A 192 11.36 7.47 -3.40
CA GLU A 192 10.89 8.40 -4.44
C GLU A 192 9.37 8.54 -4.41
N PHE A 193 8.63 7.43 -4.32
CA PHE A 193 7.18 7.47 -4.24
C PHE A 193 6.70 8.10 -2.93
N ALA A 194 7.29 7.77 -1.79
CA ALA A 194 6.95 8.36 -0.50
C ALA A 194 7.22 9.87 -0.46
N ALA A 195 8.35 10.33 -1.03
CA ALA A 195 8.66 11.75 -1.12
C ALA A 195 7.62 12.51 -1.95
N ARG A 196 7.15 11.93 -3.06
CA ARG A 196 6.11 12.55 -3.89
C ARG A 196 4.74 12.54 -3.24
N GLU A 197 4.34 11.44 -2.62
CA GLU A 197 3.09 11.39 -1.84
C GLU A 197 3.07 12.48 -0.77
N MET A 198 4.20 12.64 -0.05
CA MET A 198 4.35 13.71 0.94
C MET A 198 4.23 15.11 0.30
N ALA A 199 4.84 15.32 -0.87
CA ALA A 199 4.75 16.60 -1.59
C ALA A 199 3.34 16.86 -2.13
N ASP A 200 2.64 15.83 -2.60
CA ASP A 200 1.25 15.94 -3.08
C ASP A 200 0.29 16.23 -1.92
N ASP A 201 0.48 15.57 -0.77
CA ASP A 201 -0.27 15.88 0.46
C ASP A 201 -0.05 17.32 0.89
N MET A 202 1.21 17.77 0.90
CA MET A 202 1.54 19.15 1.26
C MET A 202 0.87 20.16 0.32
N ARG A 203 0.86 19.89 -1.00
CA ARG A 203 0.17 20.75 -1.98
C ARG A 203 -1.34 20.81 -1.77
N ARG A 204 -1.97 19.64 -1.45
CA ARG A 204 -3.41 19.59 -1.16
C ARG A 204 -3.76 20.35 0.11
N ASP A 205 -3.02 20.15 1.19
CA ASP A 205 -3.23 20.85 2.46
C ASP A 205 -3.00 22.35 2.31
N ALA A 206 -1.97 22.75 1.58
CA ALA A 206 -1.69 24.16 1.27
C ALA A 206 -2.82 24.81 0.48
N ALA A 207 -3.29 24.16 -0.59
CA ALA A 207 -4.37 24.69 -1.43
C ALA A 207 -5.71 24.74 -0.67
N PHE A 208 -5.95 23.84 0.27
CA PHE A 208 -7.12 23.92 1.14
C PHE A 208 -7.01 25.10 2.10
N ALA A 209 -5.86 25.23 2.78
CA ALA A 209 -5.61 26.34 3.70
C ALA A 209 -5.75 27.72 3.01
N GLU A 210 -5.17 27.88 1.81
CA GLU A 210 -5.24 29.11 1.03
C GLU A 210 -6.69 29.52 0.68
N ARG A 211 -7.55 28.54 0.37
CA ARG A 211 -8.96 28.80 0.01
C ARG A 211 -9.86 29.02 1.22
N SER A 212 -9.54 28.40 2.36
CA SER A 212 -10.46 28.31 3.50
C SER A 212 -10.09 29.22 4.65
N LEU A 213 -8.83 29.66 4.77
CA LEU A 213 -8.35 30.47 5.87
C LEU A 213 -8.14 31.91 5.42
N ALA A 214 -8.35 32.85 6.36
CA ALA A 214 -8.04 34.26 6.18
C ALA A 214 -7.25 34.78 7.38
N PRO A 215 -6.28 35.69 7.20
CA PRO A 215 -5.61 36.35 8.29
C PRO A 215 -6.61 36.99 9.27
N GLY A 216 -6.27 36.98 10.56
CA GLY A 216 -7.14 37.50 11.62
C GLY A 216 -8.18 36.53 12.15
N MET A 217 -8.36 35.34 11.55
CA MET A 217 -9.23 34.30 12.09
C MET A 217 -8.78 33.87 13.46
N SER A 218 -9.73 33.65 14.38
CA SER A 218 -9.44 33.08 15.70
C SER A 218 -9.09 31.58 15.60
N ILE A 219 -8.43 31.05 16.64
CA ILE A 219 -8.13 29.62 16.76
C ILE A 219 -9.41 28.76 16.65
N ALA A 220 -10.52 29.23 17.21
CA ALA A 220 -11.80 28.53 17.16
C ALA A 220 -12.34 28.40 15.72
N GLN A 221 -12.30 29.49 14.94
CA GLN A 221 -12.71 29.50 13.54
C GLN A 221 -11.83 28.58 12.68
N VAL A 222 -10.50 28.61 12.89
CA VAL A 222 -9.60 27.71 12.16
C VAL A 222 -9.86 26.25 12.52
N LYS A 223 -10.15 25.92 13.79
CA LYS A 223 -10.52 24.57 14.22
C LYS A 223 -11.83 24.11 13.59
N GLU A 224 -12.79 24.98 13.42
CA GLU A 224 -14.08 24.65 12.78
C GLU A 224 -13.87 24.25 11.32
N LEU A 225 -12.95 24.91 10.60
CA LEU A 225 -12.67 24.65 9.20
C LEU A 225 -11.69 23.49 8.95
N MET A 226 -10.64 23.40 9.79
CA MET A 226 -9.53 22.47 9.61
C MET A 226 -9.62 21.23 10.52
N GLY A 227 -10.54 21.21 11.47
CA GLY A 227 -10.61 20.20 12.52
C GLY A 227 -9.64 20.46 13.67
N ASN A 228 -9.41 19.42 14.50
CA ASN A 228 -8.45 19.53 15.59
C ASN A 228 -7.00 19.43 15.06
N PRO A 229 -6.09 20.29 15.53
CA PRO A 229 -4.68 20.20 15.14
C PRO A 229 -4.04 18.91 15.66
N SER A 230 -3.18 18.30 14.84
CA SER A 230 -2.40 17.11 15.20
C SER A 230 -1.19 17.43 16.10
N ALA A 231 -0.74 18.68 16.11
CA ALA A 231 0.36 19.14 16.92
C ALA A 231 0.18 20.62 17.30
N LEU A 232 0.70 21.00 18.45
CA LEU A 232 0.73 22.39 18.93
C LEU A 232 2.14 22.75 19.38
N LYS A 233 2.58 23.96 19.01
CA LYS A 233 3.81 24.59 19.49
C LYS A 233 3.49 25.97 19.98
N GLN A 234 4.23 26.43 20.99
CA GLN A 234 4.16 27.81 21.51
C GLN A 234 5.56 28.42 21.49
N ALA A 235 5.63 29.68 21.15
CA ALA A 235 6.85 30.47 21.28
C ALA A 235 6.52 31.87 21.76
N VAL A 236 7.46 32.46 22.55
CA VAL A 236 7.43 33.86 22.92
C VAL A 236 8.67 34.51 22.33
N ILE A 237 8.47 35.48 21.45
CA ILE A 237 9.55 36.15 20.70
C ILE A 237 9.42 37.65 20.96
N GLY A 238 10.28 38.17 21.83
CA GLY A 238 10.16 39.54 22.33
C GLY A 238 8.86 39.72 23.12
N PRO A 239 8.04 40.73 22.82
CA PRO A 239 6.75 40.96 23.48
C PRO A 239 5.61 40.09 22.89
N GLU A 240 5.83 39.41 21.80
CA GLU A 240 4.78 38.71 21.05
C GLU A 240 4.70 37.24 21.48
N SER A 241 3.47 36.73 21.60
CA SER A 241 3.17 35.33 21.88
C SER A 241 2.62 34.65 20.61
N TYR A 242 3.22 33.52 20.26
CA TYR A 242 2.85 32.73 19.11
C TYR A 242 2.34 31.36 19.51
N LEU A 243 1.30 30.91 18.81
CA LEU A 243 0.83 29.53 18.83
C LEU A 243 0.84 28.99 17.42
N CYS A 244 1.53 27.87 17.19
CA CYS A 244 1.54 27.16 15.93
C CYS A 244 0.75 25.85 16.05
N ALA A 245 -0.26 25.72 15.20
CA ALA A 245 -1.12 24.54 15.13
C ALA A 245 -0.86 23.78 13.85
N GLY A 246 -0.49 22.49 13.96
CA GLY A 246 -0.21 21.61 12.84
C GLY A 246 -1.48 20.96 12.30
N TYR A 247 -1.71 21.12 11.01
CA TYR A 247 -2.82 20.54 10.27
C TYR A 247 -2.26 19.76 9.06
N GLY A 248 -2.04 18.48 9.25
CA GLY A 248 -1.42 17.65 8.23
C GLY A 248 -0.01 18.14 7.87
N LYS A 249 0.16 18.64 6.64
CA LYS A 249 1.45 19.12 6.13
C LYS A 249 1.63 20.65 6.19
N VAL A 250 0.68 21.37 6.80
CA VAL A 250 0.74 22.82 6.97
C VAL A 250 0.62 23.22 8.43
N TRP A 251 1.09 24.42 8.76
CA TRP A 251 1.06 24.99 10.09
C TRP A 251 0.37 26.36 10.08
N ALA A 252 -0.71 26.46 10.84
CA ALA A 252 -1.35 27.74 11.13
C ALA A 252 -0.61 28.42 12.29
N VAL A 253 -0.11 29.63 12.05
CA VAL A 253 0.61 30.44 13.02
C VAL A 253 -0.29 31.56 13.53
N PHE A 254 -0.57 31.53 14.82
CA PHE A 254 -1.37 32.55 15.48
C PHE A 254 -0.45 33.46 16.26
N ARG A 255 -0.69 34.78 16.16
CA ARG A 255 -0.09 35.82 16.99
C ARG A 255 -1.20 36.45 17.82
N ASP A 256 -1.05 36.46 19.13
CA ASP A 256 -2.04 37.02 20.08
C ASP A 256 -3.46 36.42 19.85
N GLY A 257 -3.54 35.13 19.53
CA GLY A 257 -4.79 34.43 19.32
C GLY A 257 -5.44 34.56 17.93
N GLN A 258 -4.85 35.35 17.04
CA GLN A 258 -5.32 35.56 15.67
C GLN A 258 -4.37 34.94 14.64
N LEU A 259 -4.92 34.36 13.58
CA LEU A 259 -4.14 33.78 12.48
C LEU A 259 -3.31 34.87 11.80
N ALA A 260 -1.99 34.75 11.92
CA ALA A 260 -1.03 35.66 11.31
C ALA A 260 -0.53 35.15 9.97
N CYS A 261 -0.30 33.85 9.82
CA CYS A 261 0.13 33.23 8.59
C CYS A 261 -0.09 31.70 8.58
N VAL A 262 0.01 31.09 7.42
CA VAL A 262 0.08 29.64 7.23
C VAL A 262 1.41 29.28 6.58
N ARG A 263 2.14 28.34 7.16
CA ARG A 263 3.44 27.88 6.67
C ARG A 263 3.40 26.43 6.25
N SER A 264 4.19 26.08 5.23
CA SER A 264 4.32 24.69 4.76
C SER A 264 5.10 23.80 5.75
N ARG A 265 5.93 24.39 6.61
CA ARG A 265 6.78 23.66 7.55
C ARG A 265 7.22 24.57 8.72
N LEU A 266 7.43 23.95 9.89
CA LEU A 266 8.22 24.51 10.98
C LEU A 266 9.44 23.61 11.20
N ASP A 267 10.60 24.22 11.53
CA ASP A 267 11.78 23.47 11.96
C ASP A 267 11.67 23.09 13.44
N TYR A 268 12.04 21.86 13.76
CA TYR A 268 12.18 21.41 15.12
C TYR A 268 13.63 21.66 15.57
N VAL A 269 13.95 22.84 16.05
CA VAL A 269 15.20 23.08 16.75
C VAL A 269 15.03 22.60 18.19
N ARG A 270 15.91 21.74 18.65
CA ARG A 270 15.78 20.83 19.81
C ARG A 270 15.49 21.45 21.16
N ARG A 271 15.47 22.78 21.35
CA ARG A 271 15.28 23.40 22.66
C ARG A 271 14.42 24.65 22.70
N TYR A 272 14.23 25.36 21.61
CA TYR A 272 13.45 26.59 21.59
C TYR A 272 12.60 26.58 20.33
N ASP A 273 11.28 26.69 20.48
CA ASP A 273 10.34 26.81 19.39
C ASP A 273 10.41 28.18 18.69
N THR A 274 11.64 28.65 18.43
CA THR A 274 11.92 29.96 17.85
C THR A 274 11.50 30.10 16.41
N ASP A 275 11.10 29.04 15.76
CA ASP A 275 10.58 29.02 14.37
C ASP A 275 9.05 29.13 14.30
N CYS A 276 8.35 29.14 15.44
CA CYS A 276 6.90 29.32 15.51
C CYS A 276 6.53 30.80 15.32
N HIS A 277 6.77 31.34 14.12
CA HIS A 277 6.43 32.70 13.70
C HIS A 277 6.31 32.77 12.18
N CYS A 278 5.94 33.92 11.62
CA CYS A 278 5.72 34.10 10.17
C CYS A 278 6.96 34.50 9.37
N ALA A 279 8.11 34.72 10.02
CA ALA A 279 9.38 34.99 9.33
C ALA A 279 10.19 33.68 9.14
N GLY A 280 11.10 33.63 8.15
CA GLY A 280 12.00 32.52 7.91
C GLY A 280 11.97 32.00 6.47
N ASN A 281 12.78 30.95 6.21
CA ASN A 281 13.06 30.47 4.85
C ASN A 281 11.98 29.52 4.28
N TYR A 282 10.91 29.21 5.02
CA TYR A 282 9.86 28.31 4.54
C TYR A 282 8.74 29.08 3.86
N ALA A 283 8.20 28.46 2.81
CA ALA A 283 7.11 29.06 2.04
C ALA A 283 5.94 29.42 2.95
N THR A 284 5.63 30.70 3.01
CA THR A 284 4.41 31.20 3.62
C THR A 284 3.30 31.11 2.59
N ILE A 285 2.30 30.27 2.88
CA ILE A 285 1.16 29.99 2.01
C ILE A 285 0.17 31.15 2.09
N LEU A 286 -0.05 31.66 3.28
CA LEU A 286 -0.93 32.77 3.58
C LEU A 286 -0.21 33.72 4.54
N LYS A 287 -0.16 35.01 4.24
CA LYS A 287 0.45 36.04 5.11
C LYS A 287 -0.47 37.25 5.17
N ASN A 288 -0.54 37.85 6.34
CA ASN A 288 -1.12 39.18 6.51
C ASN A 288 -0.09 40.19 5.96
N ASP A 289 -0.38 40.87 4.86
CA ASP A 289 0.43 41.98 4.33
C ASP A 289 0.27 43.24 5.17
#